data_2e5bb512600a229637eed6a99697b3ce
#
_entry.id   2e5bb512600a229637eed6a99697b3ce
#
_cell.length_a   1.000
_cell.length_b   1.000
_cell.length_c   1.000
_cell.angle_alpha   90.00
_cell.angle_beta   90.00
_cell.angle_gamma   90.00
#
_symmetry.space_group_name_H-M   'P 1'
#
loop_
_entity.id
_entity.type
_entity.pdbx_description
1 polymer ?
#
loop_
_entity_poly.entity_id
_entity_poly.type
_entity_poly.pdbx_seq_one_letter_code
_entity_poly.pdbx_strand_id
1 'polypeptide(L)'
;MNAENHQSRQTESVLSIPSEQLTPGMRQYQDVKRQHQDCLVMLRMGDFYEMFYEDANTASRELEITLTARGKGERQAPLAGVPFHTLETYLGKLIKKGYKVAIVEQLEDPKQAKGLVKRGLVRIVTPGTVIESSLLEEKENNYILSVTSFENGFSLAASDLSTGEFFT
;
A
#
# COMPACT_ATOMS: atom_id res chain seq x y z
N MET A 1 -6.32 -4.56 -33.84
CA MET A 1 -6.56 -5.64 -32.85
C MET A 1 -5.67 -5.57 -31.59
N ASN A 2 -4.76 -4.58 -31.45
CA ASN A 2 -3.78 -4.55 -30.34
C ASN A 2 -4.04 -3.49 -29.24
N ALA A 3 -4.93 -2.55 -29.44
CA ALA A 3 -5.17 -1.47 -28.45
C ALA A 3 -6.14 -1.89 -27.33
N GLU A 4 -7.16 -2.67 -27.63
CA GLU A 4 -8.15 -3.11 -26.64
C GLU A 4 -7.57 -4.11 -25.63
N ASN A 5 -6.57 -4.91 -26.05
CA ASN A 5 -5.92 -5.90 -25.19
C ASN A 5 -4.90 -5.27 -24.21
N HIS A 6 -4.46 -4.03 -24.47
CA HIS A 6 -3.55 -3.31 -23.59
C HIS A 6 -4.29 -2.60 -22.46
N GLN A 7 -5.48 -2.07 -22.75
CA GLN A 7 -6.30 -1.32 -21.78
C GLN A 7 -6.99 -2.25 -20.76
N SER A 8 -7.40 -3.46 -21.15
CA SER A 8 -8.00 -4.44 -20.24
C SER A 8 -7.01 -5.01 -19.21
N ARG A 9 -5.72 -5.06 -19.53
CA ARG A 9 -4.66 -5.53 -18.61
C ARG A 9 -4.23 -4.49 -17.58
N GLN A 10 -4.52 -3.20 -17.81
CA GLN A 10 -4.20 -2.13 -16.86
C GLN A 10 -5.12 -2.10 -15.63
N THR A 11 -6.20 -2.85 -15.65
CA THR A 11 -7.19 -2.94 -14.55
C THR A 11 -7.24 -4.31 -13.89
N GLU A 12 -6.41 -5.25 -14.33
CA GLU A 12 -6.39 -6.60 -13.77
C GLU A 12 -5.82 -6.58 -12.33
N SER A 13 -6.54 -7.23 -11.41
CA SER A 13 -6.07 -7.40 -10.06
C SER A 13 -5.04 -8.53 -9.96
N VAL A 14 -3.99 -8.34 -9.18
CA VAL A 14 -3.03 -9.40 -8.89
C VAL A 14 -3.68 -10.65 -8.28
N LEU A 15 -4.85 -10.49 -7.66
CA LEU A 15 -5.59 -11.58 -7.03
C LEU A 15 -6.26 -12.52 -8.03
N SER A 16 -6.50 -12.05 -9.27
CA SER A 16 -7.06 -12.88 -10.35
C SER A 16 -6.01 -13.77 -11.03
N ILE A 17 -4.72 -13.53 -10.77
CA ILE A 17 -3.62 -14.24 -11.42
C ILE A 17 -3.25 -15.49 -10.62
N PRO A 18 -3.19 -16.68 -11.24
CA PRO A 18 -2.71 -17.88 -10.59
C PRO A 18 -1.28 -17.69 -10.07
N SER A 19 -1.02 -18.10 -8.81
CA SER A 19 0.29 -17.89 -8.15
C SER A 19 1.44 -18.54 -8.92
N GLU A 20 1.18 -19.61 -9.68
CA GLU A 20 2.17 -20.32 -10.50
C GLU A 20 2.69 -19.46 -11.65
N GLN A 21 1.90 -18.49 -12.10
CA GLN A 21 2.27 -17.56 -13.18
C GLN A 21 3.06 -16.35 -12.67
N LEU A 22 3.07 -16.13 -11.36
CA LEU A 22 3.78 -15.04 -10.73
C LEU A 22 5.23 -15.38 -10.43
N THR A 23 6.12 -14.40 -10.54
CA THR A 23 7.48 -14.52 -10.03
C THR A 23 7.47 -14.70 -8.51
N PRO A 24 8.51 -15.30 -7.90
CA PRO A 24 8.56 -15.48 -6.46
C PRO A 24 8.34 -14.19 -5.65
N GLY A 25 8.90 -13.07 -6.09
CA GLY A 25 8.69 -11.76 -5.43
C GLY A 25 7.25 -11.26 -5.55
N MET A 26 6.60 -11.50 -6.69
CA MET A 26 5.19 -11.13 -6.89
C MET A 26 4.23 -12.03 -6.13
N ARG A 27 4.61 -13.27 -5.83
CA ARG A 27 3.83 -14.12 -4.92
C ARG A 27 3.80 -13.55 -3.50
N GLN A 28 4.94 -13.08 -3.00
CA GLN A 28 5.00 -12.40 -1.70
C GLN A 28 4.09 -11.15 -1.68
N TYR A 29 4.04 -10.39 -2.78
CA TYR A 29 3.13 -9.27 -2.94
C TYR A 29 1.66 -9.73 -2.92
N GLN A 30 1.31 -10.74 -3.71
CA GLN A 30 -0.04 -11.31 -3.78
C GLN A 30 -0.51 -11.83 -2.42
N ASP A 31 0.36 -12.48 -1.65
CA ASP A 31 0.04 -13.03 -0.33
C ASP A 31 -0.35 -11.92 0.67
N VAL A 32 0.36 -10.79 0.64
CA VAL A 32 0.00 -9.62 1.44
C VAL A 32 -1.30 -9.00 0.94
N LYS A 33 -1.46 -8.85 -0.37
CA LYS A 33 -2.68 -8.27 -0.96
C LYS A 33 -3.93 -9.09 -0.65
N ARG A 34 -3.83 -10.43 -0.60
CA ARG A 34 -4.95 -11.30 -0.19
C ARG A 34 -5.44 -11.02 1.21
N GLN A 35 -4.54 -10.70 2.14
CA GLN A 35 -4.87 -10.43 3.53
C GLN A 35 -5.32 -8.98 3.75
N HIS A 36 -4.91 -8.06 2.87
CA HIS A 36 -5.13 -6.62 2.99
C HIS A 36 -5.59 -6.03 1.67
N GLN A 37 -6.75 -6.49 1.18
CA GLN A 37 -7.28 -6.12 -0.14
C GLN A 37 -7.64 -4.63 -0.25
N ASP A 38 -7.98 -4.01 0.87
CA ASP A 38 -8.32 -2.59 0.98
C ASP A 38 -7.11 -1.67 1.13
N CYS A 39 -5.89 -2.22 1.18
CA CYS A 39 -4.65 -1.46 1.27
C CYS A 39 -3.93 -1.38 -0.08
N LEU A 40 -3.29 -0.25 -0.36
CA LEU A 40 -2.21 -0.19 -1.34
C LEU A 40 -0.98 -0.88 -0.74
N VAL A 41 -0.42 -1.86 -1.43
CA VAL A 41 0.74 -2.60 -0.94
C VAL A 41 2.01 -1.97 -1.51
N MET A 42 2.88 -1.47 -0.64
CA MET A 42 4.22 -0.97 -0.98
C MET A 42 5.25 -2.03 -0.59
N LEU A 43 5.78 -2.75 -1.57
CA LEU A 43 6.73 -3.84 -1.37
C LEU A 43 8.17 -3.38 -1.58
N ARG A 44 9.03 -3.53 -0.57
CA ARG A 44 10.45 -3.21 -0.68
C ARG A 44 11.16 -4.14 -1.67
N MET A 45 11.72 -3.56 -2.73
CA MET A 45 12.49 -4.24 -3.78
C MET A 45 13.80 -3.49 -4.02
N GLY A 46 14.86 -3.91 -3.33
CA GLY A 46 16.15 -3.17 -3.36
C GLY A 46 15.99 -1.75 -2.80
N ASP A 47 16.28 -0.75 -3.61
CA ASP A 47 16.22 0.67 -3.20
C ASP A 47 14.87 1.34 -3.47
N PHE A 48 13.84 0.56 -3.81
CA PHE A 48 12.50 1.06 -4.09
C PHE A 48 11.44 0.36 -3.25
N TYR A 49 10.31 1.07 -3.03
CA TYR A 49 9.03 0.45 -2.75
C TYR A 49 8.25 0.36 -4.07
N GLU A 50 7.97 -0.86 -4.49
CA GLU A 50 7.26 -1.16 -5.72
C GLU A 50 5.80 -1.53 -5.44
N MET A 51 4.91 -1.05 -6.27
CA MET A 51 3.49 -1.36 -6.30
C MET A 51 3.18 -1.99 -7.66
N PHE A 52 2.27 -2.97 -7.68
CA PHE A 52 1.97 -3.73 -8.88
C PHE A 52 0.48 -3.69 -9.21
N TYR A 53 0.14 -3.98 -10.48
CA TYR A 53 -1.22 -4.12 -11.00
C TYR A 53 -2.11 -2.92 -10.64
N GLU A 54 -3.25 -3.17 -10.00
CA GLU A 54 -4.22 -2.16 -9.56
C GLU A 54 -3.61 -1.11 -8.62
N ASP A 55 -2.70 -1.52 -7.73
CA ASP A 55 -2.03 -0.60 -6.81
C ASP A 55 -1.05 0.32 -7.56
N ALA A 56 -0.36 -0.19 -8.59
CA ALA A 56 0.52 0.61 -9.43
C ALA A 56 -0.25 1.67 -10.20
N ASN A 57 -1.41 1.32 -10.76
CA ASN A 57 -2.27 2.26 -11.48
C ASN A 57 -2.78 3.36 -10.54
N THR A 58 -3.23 2.97 -9.35
CA THR A 58 -3.70 3.91 -8.33
C THR A 58 -2.57 4.83 -7.87
N ALA A 59 -1.42 4.26 -7.50
CA ALA A 59 -0.27 5.04 -7.04
C ALA A 59 0.27 5.99 -8.11
N SER A 60 0.36 5.53 -9.36
CA SER A 60 0.80 6.39 -10.47
C SER A 60 -0.10 7.62 -10.62
N ARG A 61 -1.42 7.43 -10.57
CA ARG A 61 -2.40 8.51 -10.66
C ARG A 61 -2.36 9.43 -9.45
N GLU A 62 -2.36 8.86 -8.25
CA GLU A 62 -2.50 9.65 -7.01
C GLU A 62 -1.22 10.37 -6.60
N LEU A 63 -0.06 9.81 -6.93
CA LEU A 63 1.25 10.34 -6.59
C LEU A 63 1.90 11.09 -7.76
N GLU A 64 1.29 11.06 -8.96
CA GLU A 64 1.83 11.63 -10.18
C GLU A 64 3.22 11.08 -10.55
N ILE A 65 3.41 9.76 -10.32
CA ILE A 65 4.65 9.05 -10.64
C ILE A 65 4.48 8.19 -11.89
N THR A 66 5.60 7.85 -12.52
CA THR A 66 5.60 7.10 -13.76
C THR A 66 5.02 5.69 -13.56
N LEU A 67 4.01 5.35 -14.35
CA LEU A 67 3.58 3.97 -14.54
C LEU A 67 4.48 3.31 -15.58
N THR A 68 5.07 2.21 -15.20
CA THR A 68 5.90 1.36 -16.06
C THR A 68 5.40 -0.07 -16.03
N ALA A 69 6.18 -1.02 -16.54
CA ALA A 69 5.82 -2.42 -16.50
C ALA A 69 7.03 -3.30 -16.20
N ARG A 70 6.80 -4.38 -15.45
CA ARG A 70 7.80 -5.41 -15.16
C ARG A 70 7.50 -6.68 -15.94
N GLY A 71 8.53 -7.28 -16.53
CA GLY A 71 8.39 -8.48 -17.35
C GLY A 71 8.44 -8.21 -18.85
N LYS A 72 8.19 -9.25 -19.66
CA LYS A 72 8.20 -9.16 -21.14
C LYS A 72 6.96 -9.83 -21.72
N GLY A 73 6.47 -9.28 -22.86
CA GLY A 73 5.36 -9.85 -23.61
C GLY A 73 4.07 -9.94 -22.80
N GLU A 74 3.41 -11.07 -22.86
CA GLU A 74 2.11 -11.29 -22.19
C GLU A 74 2.17 -11.33 -20.66
N ARG A 75 3.35 -11.41 -20.07
CA ARG A 75 3.57 -11.43 -18.61
C ARG A 75 4.00 -10.08 -18.04
N GLN A 76 3.74 -9.00 -18.76
CA GLN A 76 3.98 -7.67 -18.24
C GLN A 76 2.99 -7.33 -17.13
N ALA A 77 3.52 -6.92 -15.96
CA ALA A 77 2.72 -6.41 -14.85
C ALA A 77 2.90 -4.88 -14.76
N PRO A 78 1.83 -4.09 -14.69
CA PRO A 78 1.93 -2.68 -14.35
C PRO A 78 2.75 -2.50 -13.08
N LEU A 79 3.64 -1.52 -13.08
CA LEU A 79 4.57 -1.23 -11.99
C LEU A 79 4.67 0.28 -11.78
N ALA A 80 4.54 0.72 -10.55
CA ALA A 80 4.94 2.04 -10.11
C ALA A 80 5.85 1.90 -8.87
N GLY A 81 6.79 2.79 -8.69
CA GLY A 81 7.71 2.69 -7.56
C GLY A 81 8.24 4.03 -7.11
N VAL A 82 8.60 4.11 -5.84
CA VAL A 82 9.21 5.28 -5.21
C VAL A 82 10.52 4.87 -4.52
N PRO A 83 11.55 5.74 -4.51
CA PRO A 83 12.78 5.45 -3.78
C PRO A 83 12.50 5.26 -2.29
N PHE A 84 13.16 4.30 -1.64
CA PHE A 84 12.86 3.95 -0.25
C PHE A 84 13.05 5.10 0.74
N HIS A 85 14.05 5.94 0.51
CA HIS A 85 14.34 7.10 1.36
C HIS A 85 13.30 8.22 1.25
N THR A 86 12.39 8.15 0.27
CA THR A 86 11.28 9.11 0.08
C THR A 86 9.94 8.55 0.53
N LEU A 87 9.91 7.36 1.13
CA LEU A 87 8.68 6.67 1.53
C LEU A 87 7.72 7.58 2.28
N GLU A 88 8.16 8.25 3.32
CA GLU A 88 7.29 9.05 4.19
C GLU A 88 6.59 10.19 3.43
N THR A 89 7.29 10.82 2.48
CA THR A 89 6.71 11.87 1.63
C THR A 89 5.55 11.34 0.78
N TYR A 90 5.73 10.19 0.13
CA TYR A 90 4.70 9.59 -0.72
C TYR A 90 3.60 8.93 0.09
N LEU A 91 3.95 8.31 1.21
CA LEU A 91 3.00 7.76 2.17
C LEU A 91 2.04 8.85 2.67
N GLY A 92 2.56 10.00 3.10
CA GLY A 92 1.76 11.13 3.53
C GLY A 92 0.74 11.59 2.48
N LYS A 93 1.15 11.64 1.20
CA LYS A 93 0.23 11.99 0.10
C LYS A 93 -0.93 10.98 -0.05
N LEU A 94 -0.64 9.68 0.06
CA LEU A 94 -1.68 8.63 -0.03
C LEU A 94 -2.62 8.70 1.16
N ILE A 95 -2.08 8.84 2.36
CA ILE A 95 -2.87 8.90 3.60
C ILE A 95 -3.80 10.12 3.59
N LYS A 96 -3.33 11.29 3.20
CA LYS A 96 -4.17 12.50 3.05
C LYS A 96 -5.30 12.33 2.06
N LYS A 97 -5.11 11.50 1.05
CA LYS A 97 -6.16 11.15 0.07
C LYS A 97 -7.08 10.01 0.53
N GLY A 98 -6.93 9.54 1.77
CA GLY A 98 -7.81 8.53 2.37
C GLY A 98 -7.40 7.08 2.12
N TYR A 99 -6.27 6.83 1.48
CA TYR A 99 -5.80 5.46 1.21
C TYR A 99 -5.21 4.81 2.46
N LYS A 100 -5.44 3.51 2.60
CA LYS A 100 -4.70 2.65 3.54
C LYS A 100 -3.50 2.07 2.83
N VAL A 101 -2.35 2.02 3.48
CA VAL A 101 -1.10 1.55 2.89
C VAL A 101 -0.48 0.46 3.76
N ALA A 102 -0.19 -0.68 3.15
CA ALA A 102 0.53 -1.80 3.76
C ALA A 102 2.02 -1.72 3.35
N ILE A 103 2.90 -1.52 4.32
CA ILE A 103 4.35 -1.44 4.12
C ILE A 103 4.95 -2.82 4.33
N VAL A 104 5.63 -3.33 3.31
CA VAL A 104 6.26 -4.66 3.30
C VAL A 104 7.76 -4.50 3.14
N GLU A 105 8.51 -4.96 4.14
CA GLU A 105 9.97 -4.83 4.22
C GLU A 105 10.70 -6.13 3.93
N GLN A 106 11.97 -6.00 3.56
CA GLN A 106 12.93 -7.09 3.53
C GLN A 106 13.25 -7.48 4.98
N LEU A 107 13.01 -8.75 5.34
CA LEU A 107 13.24 -9.26 6.69
C LEU A 107 14.66 -9.80 6.90
N GLU A 108 15.47 -9.81 5.85
CA GLU A 108 16.87 -10.28 5.88
C GLU A 108 17.73 -9.42 4.95
N ASP A 109 19.04 -9.41 5.20
CA ASP A 109 19.99 -8.72 4.35
C ASP A 109 20.04 -9.39 2.97
N PRO A 110 19.77 -8.66 1.87
CA PRO A 110 19.84 -9.21 0.52
C PRO A 110 21.20 -9.81 0.15
N LYS A 111 22.29 -9.32 0.76
CA LYS A 111 23.65 -9.82 0.52
C LYS A 111 23.91 -11.18 1.17
N GLN A 112 23.12 -11.54 2.19
CA GLN A 112 23.23 -12.79 2.94
C GLN A 112 22.15 -13.80 2.55
N ALA A 113 21.13 -13.37 1.83
CA ALA A 113 20.01 -14.22 1.43
C ALA A 113 20.47 -15.31 0.44
N LYS A 114 20.21 -16.57 0.80
CA LYS A 114 20.41 -17.70 -0.12
C LYS A 114 19.15 -17.89 -0.99
N GLY A 115 19.02 -17.05 -2.02
CA GLY A 115 17.87 -17.10 -2.94
C GLY A 115 16.97 -15.87 -2.85
N LEU A 116 15.66 -16.08 -2.81
CA LEU A 116 14.70 -14.97 -2.71
C LEU A 116 14.71 -14.36 -1.31
N VAL A 117 14.99 -13.07 -1.22
CA VAL A 117 14.88 -12.30 0.02
C VAL A 117 13.47 -12.41 0.58
N LYS A 118 13.34 -12.82 1.85
CA LYS A 118 12.07 -12.86 2.56
C LYS A 118 11.58 -11.44 2.83
N ARG A 119 10.29 -11.25 2.62
CA ARG A 119 9.61 -9.99 2.89
C ARG A 119 8.39 -10.25 3.77
N GLY A 120 8.06 -9.27 4.59
CA GLY A 120 6.90 -9.36 5.48
C GLY A 120 6.28 -8.00 5.72
N LEU A 121 4.99 -8.04 6.01
CA LEU A 121 4.25 -6.86 6.43
C LEU A 121 4.80 -6.36 7.77
N VAL A 122 5.23 -5.11 7.83
CA VAL A 122 5.74 -4.50 9.05
C VAL A 122 4.80 -3.45 9.62
N ARG A 123 3.99 -2.82 8.77
CA ARG A 123 3.11 -1.73 9.18
C ARG A 123 1.94 -1.57 8.21
N ILE A 124 0.75 -1.26 8.76
CA ILE A 124 -0.38 -0.72 8.00
C ILE A 124 -0.59 0.70 8.50
N VAL A 125 -0.61 1.65 7.56
CA VAL A 125 -0.87 3.05 7.85
C VAL A 125 -2.24 3.40 7.29
N THR A 126 -3.07 4.01 8.13
CA THR A 126 -4.42 4.47 7.75
C THR A 126 -4.57 5.95 8.13
N PRO A 127 -5.49 6.70 7.48
CA PRO A 127 -5.68 8.12 7.78
C PRO A 127 -5.86 8.43 9.27
N GLY A 128 -6.63 7.61 9.98
CA GLY A 128 -6.92 7.82 11.40
C GLY A 128 -5.87 7.29 12.38
N THR A 129 -4.81 6.59 11.91
CA THR A 129 -3.79 5.97 12.77
C THR A 129 -2.38 6.51 12.56
N VAL A 130 -2.26 7.63 11.84
CA VAL A 130 -0.99 8.32 11.63
C VAL A 130 -0.57 8.98 12.94
N ILE A 131 0.60 8.59 13.46
CA ILE A 131 1.21 9.15 14.67
C ILE A 131 2.56 9.82 14.39
N GLU A 132 3.11 9.62 13.18
CA GLU A 132 4.34 10.28 12.78
C GLU A 132 4.12 11.78 12.59
N SER A 133 4.83 12.60 13.33
CA SER A 133 4.73 14.07 13.25
C SER A 133 4.99 14.62 11.85
N SER A 134 5.80 13.92 11.05
CA SER A 134 6.07 14.28 9.63
C SER A 134 4.85 14.11 8.71
N LEU A 135 3.87 13.31 9.11
CA LEU A 135 2.65 13.03 8.35
C LEU A 135 1.42 13.76 8.91
N LEU A 136 1.52 14.28 10.14
CA LEU A 136 0.49 15.10 10.79
C LEU A 136 0.71 16.56 10.44
N GLU A 137 -0.34 17.26 10.05
CA GLU A 137 -0.33 18.70 9.92
C GLU A 137 -0.73 19.33 11.26
N GLU A 138 0.10 20.22 11.82
CA GLU A 138 -0.14 20.87 13.13
C GLU A 138 -1.48 21.63 13.22
N LYS A 139 -2.12 21.89 12.08
CA LYS A 139 -3.37 22.67 12.00
C LYS A 139 -4.58 21.85 11.53
N GLU A 140 -4.41 20.56 11.29
CA GLU A 140 -5.49 19.67 10.86
C GLU A 140 -5.77 18.61 11.92
N ASN A 141 -7.04 18.42 12.24
CA ASN A 141 -7.48 17.39 13.15
C ASN A 141 -7.31 16.00 12.51
N ASN A 142 -6.85 15.04 13.30
CA ASN A 142 -6.72 13.65 12.88
C ASN A 142 -7.44 12.72 13.88
N TYR A 143 -8.70 12.42 13.58
CA TYR A 143 -9.57 11.69 14.48
C TYR A 143 -9.49 10.18 14.34
N ILE A 144 -9.41 9.48 15.48
CA ILE A 144 -9.77 8.07 15.62
C ILE A 144 -11.14 8.01 16.27
N LEU A 145 -12.07 7.27 15.67
CA LEU A 145 -13.40 7.02 16.19
C LEU A 145 -13.55 5.55 16.59
N SER A 146 -13.96 5.31 17.83
CA SER A 146 -14.41 4.02 18.32
C SER A 146 -15.94 4.00 18.43
N VAL A 147 -16.55 2.94 17.93
CA VAL A 147 -17.99 2.73 17.99
C VAL A 147 -18.27 1.38 18.63
N THR A 148 -19.07 1.38 19.70
CA THR A 148 -19.50 0.13 20.37
C THR A 148 -21.01 0.07 20.35
N SER A 149 -21.59 -1.06 19.92
CA SER A 149 -23.03 -1.31 19.93
C SER A 149 -23.43 -2.11 21.17
N PHE A 150 -24.61 -1.83 21.72
CA PHE A 150 -25.28 -2.59 22.76
C PHE A 150 -26.78 -2.66 22.47
N GLU A 151 -27.53 -3.45 23.23
CA GLU A 151 -28.94 -3.79 22.89
C GLU A 151 -29.84 -2.59 22.56
N ASN A 152 -29.64 -1.44 23.21
CA ASN A 152 -30.50 -0.27 23.08
C ASN A 152 -29.79 0.98 22.55
N GLY A 153 -28.60 0.85 21.93
CA GLY A 153 -27.90 2.04 21.43
C GLY A 153 -26.44 1.80 21.02
N PHE A 154 -25.75 2.92 20.88
CA PHE A 154 -24.33 2.95 20.54
C PHE A 154 -23.60 3.88 21.50
N SER A 155 -22.36 3.54 21.79
CA SER A 155 -21.40 4.45 22.43
C SER A 155 -20.35 4.86 21.39
N LEU A 156 -20.01 6.13 21.39
CA LEU A 156 -18.99 6.70 20.52
C LEU A 156 -17.87 7.29 21.38
N ALA A 157 -16.64 7.09 20.95
CA ALA A 157 -15.50 7.79 21.52
C ALA A 157 -14.60 8.24 20.38
N ALA A 158 -14.15 9.48 20.40
CA ALA A 158 -13.25 10.04 19.42
C ALA A 158 -12.02 10.62 20.10
N SER A 159 -10.84 10.42 19.50
CA SER A 159 -9.61 11.08 19.91
C SER A 159 -8.98 11.78 18.71
N ASP A 160 -8.57 13.01 18.91
CA ASP A 160 -7.75 13.74 17.95
C ASP A 160 -6.28 13.48 18.25
N LEU A 161 -5.59 12.80 17.33
CA LEU A 161 -4.16 12.46 17.49
C LEU A 161 -3.25 13.67 17.33
N SER A 162 -3.71 14.74 16.67
CA SER A 162 -2.92 15.96 16.47
C SER A 162 -2.93 16.86 17.69
N THR A 163 -4.05 16.95 18.40
CA THR A 163 -4.22 17.84 19.55
C THR A 163 -4.22 17.11 20.90
N GLY A 164 -4.47 15.79 20.89
CA GLY A 164 -4.67 14.98 22.10
C GLY A 164 -6.05 15.15 22.73
N GLU A 165 -6.97 15.83 22.07
CA GLU A 165 -8.36 15.95 22.55
C GLU A 165 -9.08 14.60 22.52
N PHE A 166 -9.98 14.40 23.48
CA PHE A 166 -10.79 13.18 23.61
C PHE A 166 -12.25 13.52 23.90
N PHE A 167 -13.14 12.86 23.18
CA PHE A 167 -14.58 13.06 23.27
C PHE A 167 -15.30 11.73 23.49
N THR A 168 -16.38 11.72 24.29
CA THR A 168 -17.26 10.57 24.53
C THR A 168 -18.74 10.99 24.40
#